data_9fca2afe9e1e773666f2033354885ce8
#
_entry.id   9fca2afe9e1e773666f2033354885ce8
#
_cell.length_a   1.000
_cell.length_b   1.000
_cell.length_c   1.000
_cell.angle_alpha   90.00
_cell.angle_beta   90.00
_cell.angle_gamma   90.00
#
_symmetry.space_group_name_H-M   'P 1'
#
loop_
_entity.id
_entity.type
_entity.pdbx_description
1 polymer ?
#
loop_
_entity_poly.entity_id
_entity_poly.type
_entity_poly.pdbx_seq_one_letter_code
_entity_poly.pdbx_strand_id
1 'polypeptide(L)'
;MSELDQAKLHDFVGKMLGDLGGAMSVPTVRLGHRLGLFDALHQGGAATAGELAKRAGGLTERYVREWALAQAANGYIDYDPAAETFSISPEQAMVFAVKDSPVYLAGALDLVAAMIEGEPKVEHS
;
A
#
# COMPACT_ATOMS: atom_id res chain seq x y z
N MET A 1 -23.51 -34.61 -10.79
CA MET A 1 -22.69 -33.53 -10.23
C MET A 1 -21.23 -33.83 -10.51
N SER A 2 -20.53 -32.90 -11.12
CA SER A 2 -19.11 -33.13 -11.43
C SER A 2 -18.24 -32.97 -10.19
N GLU A 3 -17.14 -33.68 -10.16
CA GLU A 3 -16.18 -33.58 -9.10
C GLU A 3 -15.42 -32.25 -9.16
N LEU A 4 -15.04 -31.74 -8.01
CA LEU A 4 -14.21 -30.56 -7.94
C LEU A 4 -12.79 -30.88 -8.37
N ASP A 5 -12.23 -30.03 -9.20
CA ASP A 5 -10.79 -30.05 -9.49
C ASP A 5 -10.08 -29.25 -8.40
N GLN A 6 -9.37 -29.94 -7.53
CA GLN A 6 -8.73 -29.32 -6.37
C GLN A 6 -7.69 -28.26 -6.76
N ALA A 7 -6.96 -28.47 -7.86
CA ALA A 7 -5.97 -27.51 -8.33
C ALA A 7 -6.65 -26.21 -8.80
N LYS A 8 -7.74 -26.33 -9.54
CA LYS A 8 -8.51 -25.17 -10.01
C LYS A 8 -9.13 -24.41 -8.86
N LEU A 9 -9.64 -25.14 -7.86
CA LEU A 9 -10.21 -24.52 -6.67
C LEU A 9 -9.14 -23.73 -5.91
N HIS A 10 -7.97 -24.34 -5.70
CA HIS A 10 -6.86 -23.70 -5.03
C HIS A 10 -6.44 -22.40 -5.74
N ASP A 11 -6.30 -22.46 -7.08
CA ASP A 11 -5.91 -21.32 -7.88
C ASP A 11 -6.96 -20.20 -7.80
N PHE A 12 -8.23 -20.56 -7.86
CA PHE A 12 -9.31 -19.57 -7.79
C PHE A 12 -9.38 -18.89 -6.41
N VAL A 13 -9.25 -19.68 -5.34
CA VAL A 13 -9.19 -19.12 -3.99
C VAL A 13 -8.00 -18.17 -3.85
N GLY A 14 -6.84 -18.56 -4.37
CA GLY A 14 -5.66 -17.70 -4.37
C GLY A 14 -5.90 -16.39 -5.10
N LYS A 15 -6.56 -16.45 -6.26
CA LYS A 15 -6.92 -15.25 -7.01
C LYS A 15 -7.82 -14.33 -6.20
N MET A 16 -8.87 -14.88 -5.58
CA MET A 16 -9.81 -14.08 -4.79
C MET A 16 -9.13 -13.44 -3.57
N LEU A 17 -8.26 -14.20 -2.89
CA LEU A 17 -7.50 -13.66 -1.76
C LEU A 17 -6.58 -12.53 -2.21
N GLY A 18 -5.93 -12.67 -3.37
CA GLY A 18 -5.10 -11.62 -3.94
C GLY A 18 -5.90 -10.36 -4.28
N ASP A 19 -7.06 -10.54 -4.91
CA ASP A 19 -7.94 -9.42 -5.27
C ASP A 19 -8.44 -8.68 -4.03
N LEU A 20 -8.85 -9.42 -2.99
CA LEU A 20 -9.29 -8.83 -1.73
C LEU A 20 -8.16 -8.09 -1.02
N GLY A 21 -6.96 -8.69 -1.00
CA GLY A 21 -5.79 -8.06 -0.41
C GLY A 21 -5.44 -6.76 -1.11
N GLY A 22 -5.50 -6.75 -2.45
CA GLY A 22 -5.28 -5.55 -3.25
C GLY A 22 -6.28 -4.45 -2.94
N ALA A 23 -7.56 -4.80 -2.83
CA ALA A 23 -8.61 -3.83 -2.48
C ALA A 23 -8.39 -3.25 -1.07
N MET A 24 -8.00 -4.09 -0.12
CA MET A 24 -7.74 -3.66 1.25
C MET A 24 -6.51 -2.77 1.37
N SER A 25 -5.59 -2.82 0.40
CA SER A 25 -4.40 -1.98 0.41
C SER A 25 -4.71 -0.50 0.12
N VAL A 26 -5.82 -0.20 -0.54
CA VAL A 26 -6.17 1.17 -0.93
C VAL A 26 -6.20 2.13 0.26
N PRO A 27 -6.90 1.82 1.37
CA PRO A 27 -6.89 2.72 2.53
C PRO A 27 -5.50 2.95 3.12
N THR A 28 -4.67 1.91 3.17
CA THR A 28 -3.32 2.03 3.76
C THR A 28 -2.39 2.84 2.88
N VAL A 29 -2.50 2.72 1.55
CA VAL A 29 -1.72 3.54 0.62
C VAL A 29 -2.16 5.00 0.70
N ARG A 30 -3.47 5.27 0.73
CA ARG A 30 -3.98 6.64 0.89
C ARG A 30 -3.49 7.27 2.19
N LEU A 31 -3.47 6.49 3.26
CA LEU A 31 -2.97 6.96 4.54
C LEU A 31 -1.48 7.31 4.46
N GLY A 32 -0.69 6.48 3.77
CA GLY A 32 0.72 6.76 3.51
C GLY A 32 0.92 8.09 2.78
N HIS A 33 0.08 8.39 1.79
CA HIS A 33 0.12 9.67 1.08
C HIS A 33 -0.23 10.84 2.00
N ARG A 34 -1.31 10.71 2.78
CA ARG A 34 -1.75 11.78 3.70
C ARG A 34 -0.69 12.10 4.75
N LEU A 35 -0.03 11.09 5.26
CA LEU A 35 0.97 11.26 6.31
C LEU A 35 2.35 11.59 5.76
N GLY A 36 2.52 11.62 4.43
CA GLY A 36 3.79 11.93 3.80
C GLY A 36 4.84 10.85 3.92
N LEU A 37 4.44 9.61 4.16
CA LEU A 37 5.38 8.50 4.40
C LEU A 37 6.13 8.08 3.14
N PHE A 38 5.46 8.02 1.99
CA PHE A 38 6.14 7.73 0.73
C PHE A 38 7.12 8.84 0.36
N ASP A 39 6.72 10.10 0.52
CA ASP A 39 7.59 11.24 0.26
C ASP A 39 8.82 11.22 1.18
N ALA A 40 8.62 10.92 2.46
CA ALA A 40 9.71 10.85 3.42
C ALA A 40 10.74 9.78 3.06
N LEU A 41 10.28 8.61 2.59
CA LEU A 41 11.20 7.57 2.11
C LEU A 41 11.93 8.00 0.84
N HIS A 42 11.21 8.63 -0.08
CA HIS A 42 11.79 9.04 -1.36
C HIS A 42 12.85 10.13 -1.17
N GLN A 43 12.58 11.11 -0.33
CA GLN A 43 13.47 12.24 -0.11
C GLN A 43 14.64 11.91 0.81
N GLY A 44 14.39 11.12 1.84
CA GLY A 44 15.40 10.83 2.87
C GLY A 44 16.19 9.54 2.70
N GLY A 45 15.77 8.69 1.77
CA GLY A 45 16.41 7.38 1.59
C GLY A 45 16.00 6.36 2.65
N ALA A 46 16.68 5.22 2.69
CA ALA A 46 16.37 4.13 3.58
C ALA A 46 16.28 4.59 5.04
N ALA A 47 15.30 4.07 5.76
CA ALA A 47 15.01 4.50 7.13
C ALA A 47 14.45 3.35 7.96
N THR A 48 14.81 3.32 9.25
CA THR A 48 14.09 2.49 10.22
C THR A 48 12.70 3.08 10.44
N ALA A 49 11.81 2.31 11.06
CA ALA A 49 10.46 2.81 11.38
C ALA A 49 10.52 4.06 12.26
N GLY A 50 11.44 4.09 13.24
CA GLY A 50 11.61 5.25 14.10
C GLY A 50 12.08 6.48 13.36
N GLU A 51 13.07 6.33 12.45
CA GLU A 51 13.56 7.42 11.61
C GLU A 51 12.45 7.94 10.68
N LEU A 52 11.70 7.03 10.08
CA LEU A 52 10.60 7.40 9.20
C LEU A 52 9.50 8.15 9.95
N ALA A 53 9.17 7.69 11.15
CA ALA A 53 8.18 8.36 12.00
C ALA A 53 8.59 9.81 12.30
N LYS A 54 9.88 10.04 12.58
CA LYS A 54 10.41 11.39 12.81
C LYS A 54 10.35 12.25 11.56
N ARG A 55 10.74 11.70 10.41
CA ARG A 55 10.71 12.43 9.12
C ARG A 55 9.29 12.87 8.78
N ALA A 56 8.30 12.07 9.12
CA ALA A 56 6.90 12.35 8.80
C ALA A 56 6.21 13.24 9.85
N GLY A 57 6.96 13.88 10.74
CA GLY A 57 6.42 14.84 11.67
C GLY A 57 6.17 14.32 13.07
N GLY A 58 6.83 13.23 13.48
CA GLY A 58 6.73 12.72 14.84
C GLY A 58 5.57 11.76 15.06
N LEU A 59 5.28 10.93 14.06
CA LEU A 59 4.27 9.89 14.19
C LEU A 59 4.73 8.81 15.17
N THR A 60 3.79 8.00 15.66
CA THR A 60 4.09 6.87 16.54
C THR A 60 4.90 5.82 15.76
N GLU A 61 6.04 5.43 16.31
CA GLU A 61 6.93 4.46 15.67
C GLU A 61 6.24 3.14 15.40
N ARG A 62 5.50 2.62 16.38
CA ARG A 62 4.78 1.35 16.24
C ARG A 62 3.81 1.38 15.07
N TYR A 63 3.07 2.47 14.95
CA TYR A 63 2.11 2.66 13.86
C TYR A 63 2.81 2.66 12.50
N VAL A 64 3.91 3.43 12.39
CA VAL A 64 4.68 3.52 11.15
C VAL A 64 5.29 2.16 10.79
N ARG A 65 5.78 1.41 11.79
CA ARG A 65 6.33 0.07 11.57
C ARG A 65 5.28 -0.86 10.99
N GLU A 66 4.09 -0.89 11.57
CA GLU A 66 3.00 -1.75 11.09
C GLU A 66 2.58 -1.37 9.68
N TRP A 67 2.44 -0.07 9.40
CA TRP A 67 2.13 0.42 8.08
C TRP A 67 3.19 0.01 7.05
N ALA A 68 4.46 0.26 7.38
CA ALA A 68 5.57 -0.01 6.47
C ALA A 68 5.74 -1.50 6.18
N LEU A 69 5.59 -2.35 7.20
CA LEU A 69 5.65 -3.80 7.01
C LEU A 69 4.53 -4.28 6.09
N ALA A 70 3.33 -3.72 6.22
CA ALA A 70 2.22 -4.04 5.34
C ALA A 70 2.50 -3.63 3.89
N GLN A 71 3.06 -2.44 3.68
CA GLN A 71 3.43 -1.98 2.34
C GLN A 71 4.53 -2.85 1.73
N ALA A 72 5.52 -3.24 2.53
CA ALA A 72 6.60 -4.12 2.08
C ALA A 72 6.07 -5.51 1.72
N ALA A 73 5.13 -6.04 2.51
CA ALA A 73 4.50 -7.33 2.22
C ALA A 73 3.73 -7.30 0.89
N ASN A 74 3.17 -6.15 0.53
CA ASN A 74 2.49 -5.98 -0.77
C ASN A 74 3.48 -5.70 -1.93
N GLY A 75 4.77 -5.51 -1.63
CA GLY A 75 5.76 -5.18 -2.65
C GLY A 75 5.74 -3.72 -3.08
N TYR A 76 5.10 -2.84 -2.32
CA TYR A 76 4.99 -1.42 -2.65
C TYR A 76 6.20 -0.61 -2.19
N ILE A 77 6.87 -1.07 -1.14
CA ILE A 77 8.17 -0.57 -0.71
C ILE A 77 9.04 -1.77 -0.40
N ASP A 78 10.32 -1.55 -0.15
CA ASP A 78 11.27 -2.62 0.15
C ASP A 78 11.65 -2.61 1.62
N TYR A 79 11.93 -3.79 2.16
CA TYR A 79 12.36 -3.95 3.55
C TYR A 79 13.64 -4.78 3.60
N ASP A 80 14.63 -4.27 4.33
CA ASP A 80 15.87 -5.00 4.63
C ASP A 80 15.80 -5.49 6.07
N PRO A 81 15.57 -6.81 6.28
CA PRO A 81 15.45 -7.35 7.64
C PRO A 81 16.75 -7.29 8.45
N ALA A 82 17.91 -7.30 7.78
CA ALA A 82 19.19 -7.24 8.48
C ALA A 82 19.41 -5.87 9.12
N ALA A 83 19.08 -4.80 8.40
CA ALA A 83 19.21 -3.42 8.88
C ALA A 83 17.92 -2.90 9.50
N GLU A 84 16.82 -3.63 9.37
CA GLU A 84 15.49 -3.20 9.79
C GLU A 84 15.09 -1.85 9.18
N THR A 85 15.46 -1.65 7.90
CA THR A 85 15.17 -0.40 7.18
C THR A 85 14.20 -0.62 6.05
N PHE A 86 13.39 0.40 5.80
CA PHE A 86 12.47 0.48 4.66
C PHE A 86 13.06 1.44 3.64
N SER A 87 12.79 1.16 2.37
CA SER A 87 13.24 2.00 1.27
C SER A 87 12.23 1.94 0.13
N ILE A 88 12.32 2.92 -0.77
CA ILE A 88 11.47 2.96 -1.96
C ILE A 88 12.39 2.99 -3.18
N SER A 89 12.14 2.07 -4.12
CA SER A 89 12.91 2.01 -5.36
C SER A 89 12.51 3.17 -6.28
N PRO A 90 13.34 3.51 -7.29
CA PRO A 90 12.94 4.51 -8.27
C PRO A 90 11.62 4.19 -8.96
N GLU A 91 11.37 2.93 -9.27
CA GLU A 91 10.13 2.49 -9.92
C GLU A 91 8.93 2.65 -9.01
N GLN A 92 9.05 2.24 -7.76
CA GLN A 92 7.99 2.43 -6.76
C GLN A 92 7.72 3.92 -6.53
N ALA A 93 8.77 4.74 -6.49
CA ALA A 93 8.64 6.17 -6.30
C ALA A 93 7.88 6.86 -7.44
N MET A 94 8.05 6.39 -8.66
CA MET A 94 7.32 6.92 -9.81
C MET A 94 5.80 6.79 -9.63
N VAL A 95 5.37 5.77 -8.92
CA VAL A 95 3.94 5.51 -8.65
C VAL A 95 3.46 6.26 -7.41
N PHE A 96 4.27 6.31 -6.36
CA PHE A 96 3.81 6.76 -5.04
C PHE A 96 4.34 8.11 -4.59
N ALA A 97 5.42 8.62 -5.16
CA ALA A 97 6.11 9.79 -4.61
C ALA A 97 6.42 10.89 -5.63
N VAL A 98 6.62 10.57 -6.88
CA VAL A 98 6.98 11.55 -7.91
C VAL A 98 5.71 12.12 -8.54
N LYS A 99 5.30 13.30 -8.11
CA LYS A 99 3.99 13.88 -8.44
C LYS A 99 3.80 14.23 -9.92
N ASP A 100 4.88 14.55 -10.62
CA ASP A 100 4.83 14.85 -12.05
C ASP A 100 5.07 13.62 -12.93
N SER A 101 5.19 12.46 -12.33
CA SER A 101 5.30 11.20 -13.06
C SER A 101 3.99 10.87 -13.79
N PRO A 102 4.05 10.38 -15.05
CA PRO A 102 2.84 9.97 -15.77
C PRO A 102 2.14 8.75 -15.16
N VAL A 103 2.81 8.04 -14.26
CA VAL A 103 2.25 6.86 -13.59
C VAL A 103 1.98 7.10 -12.09
N TYR A 104 1.92 8.37 -11.66
CA TYR A 104 1.59 8.71 -10.28
C TYR A 104 0.12 8.40 -10.02
N LEU A 105 -0.15 7.51 -9.06
CA LEU A 105 -1.48 6.93 -8.86
C LEU A 105 -2.28 7.47 -7.67
N ALA A 106 -1.80 8.51 -6.99
CA ALA A 106 -2.52 9.04 -5.82
C ALA A 106 -3.97 9.44 -6.16
N GLY A 107 -4.17 10.11 -7.30
CA GLY A 107 -5.51 10.50 -7.73
C GLY A 107 -6.39 9.31 -8.08
N ALA A 108 -5.82 8.29 -8.73
CA ALA A 108 -6.56 7.07 -9.05
C ALA A 108 -6.99 6.32 -7.78
N LEU A 109 -6.12 6.27 -6.77
CA LEU A 109 -6.44 5.64 -5.48
C LEU A 109 -7.54 6.39 -4.76
N ASP A 110 -7.53 7.72 -4.81
CA ASP A 110 -8.60 8.53 -4.23
C ASP A 110 -9.93 8.28 -4.92
N LEU A 111 -9.92 8.14 -6.25
CA LEU A 111 -11.12 7.83 -7.02
C LEU A 111 -11.69 6.47 -6.64
N VAL A 112 -10.85 5.43 -6.57
CA VAL A 112 -11.28 4.08 -6.16
C VAL A 112 -11.87 4.11 -4.76
N ALA A 113 -11.22 4.81 -3.82
CA ALA A 113 -11.74 4.92 -2.46
C ALA A 113 -13.10 5.62 -2.42
N ALA A 114 -13.28 6.68 -3.22
CA ALA A 114 -14.56 7.37 -3.31
C ALA A 114 -15.66 6.46 -3.86
N MET A 115 -15.33 5.63 -4.84
CA MET A 115 -16.28 4.65 -5.40
C MET A 115 -16.70 3.63 -4.35
N ILE A 116 -15.77 3.13 -3.54
CA ILE A 116 -16.06 2.19 -2.47
C ILE A 116 -16.97 2.85 -1.42
N GLU A 117 -16.64 4.06 -0.99
CA GLU A 117 -17.42 4.80 -0.02
C GLU A 117 -18.83 5.13 -0.51
N GLY A 118 -18.99 5.33 -1.80
CA GLY A 118 -20.28 5.64 -2.42
C GLY A 118 -21.18 4.42 -2.64
N GLU A 119 -20.65 3.21 -2.57
CA GLU A 119 -21.39 1.99 -2.87
C GLU A 119 -22.68 1.83 -2.04
N PRO A 120 -22.68 2.03 -0.71
CA PRO A 120 -23.92 1.91 0.07
C PRO A 120 -24.98 2.92 -0.34
N LYS A 121 -24.58 4.11 -0.78
CA LYS A 121 -25.52 5.14 -1.24
C LYS A 121 -26.20 4.73 -2.55
N VAL A 122 -25.45 4.10 -3.44
CA VAL A 122 -25.98 3.61 -4.70
C VAL A 122 -27.01 2.50 -4.46
N GLU A 123 -26.75 1.59 -3.54
CA GLU A 123 -27.65 0.51 -3.20
C GLU A 123 -28.98 1.00 -2.62
N HIS A 124 -28.99 2.14 -1.97
CA HIS A 124 -30.20 2.71 -1.35
C HIS A 124 -30.99 3.63 -2.28
N SER A 125 -30.45 3.93 -3.44
CA SER A 125 -31.13 4.76 -4.40
C SER A 125 -31.90 3.90 -5.41
#